data_f04351a2aad5fe7d3b5b26038edb1190
#
_entry.id   f04351a2aad5fe7d3b5b26038edb1190
#
_cell.length_a   1.000
_cell.length_b   1.000
_cell.length_c   1.000
_cell.angle_alpha   90.00
_cell.angle_beta   90.00
_cell.angle_gamma   90.00
#
_symmetry.space_group_name_H-M   'P 1'
#
loop_
_entity.id
_entity.type
_entity.pdbx_description
1 polymer ?
#
loop_
_entity_poly.entity_id
_entity_poly.type
_entity_poly.pdbx_seq_one_letter_code
_entity_poly.pdbx_strand_id
1 'polypeptide(L)'
;MKKRIAFFQNEFTVGGIQKSLLNLLTNFDYDRFEVDLYLFSKDNYWESALPKELNVIYLKPVSKLLSFLPFDMAKAFIRPDLSGVREYDVAIDFNSYQNCCAVGAIKAPAKKRVMWVHNDVGIKLREEWKYKLLWTLFKGKFKYFDEFVTVSDGLIEPFMRESGVKDKKITPIQNYISIKEITEKLSEEPEDLALSPDCMNFVALGRLCHQKGYDIMIDYFASAIKERDDLRLYIIGDGEDRQALLEQIESRGLSQKITLLGNQKNPFCYMKHMDAFISTSRYEGQGMNIMEAMVVGLPLYCTKNLEKYVPGLVGREDMVAALKASVKEEKKPDLLEKYNLDILNGVYSLAE
;
A
#
# COMPACT_ATOMS: atom_id res chain seq x y z
N MET A 1 33.06 -5.24 4.27
CA MET A 1 32.16 -6.15 3.54
C MET A 1 30.79 -5.49 3.48
N LYS A 2 30.09 -5.58 2.33
CA LYS A 2 28.69 -5.14 2.23
C LYS A 2 27.82 -6.00 3.16
N LYS A 3 26.82 -5.37 3.78
CA LYS A 3 25.76 -6.08 4.51
C LYS A 3 24.84 -6.80 3.52
N ARG A 4 24.30 -7.94 3.89
CA ARG A 4 23.49 -8.81 3.03
C ARG A 4 22.05 -8.86 3.50
N ILE A 5 21.12 -8.54 2.62
CA ILE A 5 19.69 -8.50 2.89
C ILE A 5 18.96 -9.41 1.90
N ALA A 6 18.06 -10.25 2.41
CA ALA A 6 17.17 -11.05 1.57
C ALA A 6 15.72 -10.59 1.76
N PHE A 7 15.03 -10.27 0.66
CA PHE A 7 13.59 -10.06 0.64
C PHE A 7 12.88 -11.27 0.06
N PHE A 8 11.80 -11.70 0.69
CA PHE A 8 10.94 -12.79 0.24
C PHE A 8 9.56 -12.24 -0.13
N GLN A 9 9.18 -12.44 -1.39
CA GLN A 9 7.88 -12.04 -1.95
C GLN A 9 7.30 -13.22 -2.76
N ASN A 10 5.98 -13.36 -2.81
CA ASN A 10 5.35 -14.45 -3.55
C ASN A 10 5.44 -14.22 -5.06
N GLU A 11 4.91 -13.09 -5.50
CA GLU A 11 4.81 -12.67 -6.88
C GLU A 11 5.12 -11.17 -6.98
N PHE A 12 5.48 -10.69 -8.15
CA PHE A 12 5.83 -9.28 -8.35
C PHE A 12 4.93 -8.64 -9.42
N THR A 13 3.62 -8.80 -9.22
CA THR A 13 2.54 -8.31 -10.09
C THR A 13 2.09 -6.89 -9.72
N VAL A 14 1.04 -6.39 -10.35
CA VAL A 14 0.48 -5.06 -10.05
C VAL A 14 -0.26 -5.10 -8.71
N GLY A 15 0.26 -4.36 -7.72
CA GLY A 15 -0.33 -4.27 -6.38
C GLY A 15 0.43 -3.32 -5.47
N GLY A 16 -0.22 -2.82 -4.42
CA GLY A 16 0.36 -1.82 -3.52
C GLY A 16 1.62 -2.30 -2.78
N ILE A 17 1.63 -3.56 -2.31
CA ILE A 17 2.79 -4.15 -1.62
C ILE A 17 3.97 -4.30 -2.59
N GLN A 18 3.70 -4.79 -3.80
CA GLN A 18 4.71 -4.98 -4.84
C GLN A 18 5.29 -3.64 -5.31
N LYS A 19 4.43 -2.63 -5.50
CA LYS A 19 4.87 -1.28 -5.86
C LYS A 19 5.70 -0.64 -4.75
N SER A 20 5.33 -0.85 -3.49
CA SER A 20 6.12 -0.40 -2.33
C SER A 20 7.52 -1.02 -2.31
N LEU A 21 7.62 -2.33 -2.53
CA LEU A 21 8.92 -3.01 -2.61
C LEU A 21 9.74 -2.53 -3.81
N LEU A 22 9.13 -2.35 -4.99
CA LEU A 22 9.80 -1.79 -6.15
C LEU A 22 10.39 -0.41 -5.84
N ASN A 23 9.57 0.49 -5.29
CA ASN A 23 10.01 1.84 -4.93
C ASN A 23 11.19 1.82 -3.95
N LEU A 24 11.16 0.92 -2.97
CA LEU A 24 12.27 0.73 -2.03
C LEU A 24 13.53 0.24 -2.76
N LEU A 25 13.41 -0.84 -3.54
CA LEU A 25 14.55 -1.49 -4.20
C LEU A 25 15.20 -0.61 -5.27
N THR A 26 14.43 0.20 -5.99
CA THR A 26 14.97 1.13 -7.01
C THR A 26 15.76 2.31 -6.41
N ASN A 27 15.64 2.55 -5.10
CA ASN A 27 16.33 3.63 -4.40
C ASN A 27 17.30 3.12 -3.32
N PHE A 28 17.61 1.82 -3.33
CA PHE A 28 18.48 1.19 -2.34
C PHE A 28 19.96 1.54 -2.56
N ASP A 29 20.73 1.62 -1.47
CA ASP A 29 22.19 1.86 -1.54
C ASP A 29 22.94 0.53 -1.79
N TYR A 30 23.08 0.18 -3.05
CA TYR A 30 23.80 -1.04 -3.48
C TYR A 30 25.31 -0.96 -3.30
N ASP A 31 25.89 0.19 -2.98
CA ASP A 31 27.30 0.30 -2.62
C ASP A 31 27.58 -0.25 -1.22
N ARG A 32 26.62 -0.10 -0.31
CA ARG A 32 26.71 -0.58 1.07
C ARG A 32 26.10 -1.98 1.28
N PHE A 33 25.12 -2.36 0.45
CA PHE A 33 24.32 -3.58 0.63
C PHE A 33 24.36 -4.51 -0.59
N GLU A 34 24.43 -5.82 -0.33
CA GLU A 34 24.07 -6.88 -1.30
C GLU A 34 22.62 -7.27 -1.03
N VAL A 35 21.75 -7.18 -2.05
CA VAL A 35 20.32 -7.45 -1.89
C VAL A 35 19.89 -8.58 -2.82
N ASP A 36 19.27 -9.61 -2.23
CA ASP A 36 18.65 -10.70 -2.95
C ASP A 36 17.12 -10.62 -2.82
N LEU A 37 16.40 -10.68 -3.95
CA LEU A 37 14.94 -10.77 -4.00
C LEU A 37 14.52 -12.17 -4.40
N TYR A 38 13.89 -12.90 -3.49
CA TYR A 38 13.35 -14.23 -3.72
C TYR A 38 11.86 -14.16 -4.10
N LEU A 39 11.51 -14.73 -5.26
CA LEU A 39 10.15 -14.82 -5.77
C LEU A 39 9.70 -16.27 -5.90
N PHE A 40 8.49 -16.58 -5.41
CA PHE A 40 7.88 -17.92 -5.54
C PHE A 40 7.00 -18.07 -6.79
N SER A 41 6.90 -17.05 -7.60
CA SER A 41 6.22 -17.05 -8.90
C SER A 41 7.12 -16.37 -9.94
N LYS A 42 6.97 -16.81 -11.20
CA LYS A 42 7.60 -16.13 -12.34
C LYS A 42 6.78 -14.95 -12.87
N ASP A 43 5.58 -14.72 -12.30
CA ASP A 43 4.75 -13.57 -12.65
C ASP A 43 5.40 -12.30 -12.10
N ASN A 44 6.19 -11.67 -12.94
CA ASN A 44 6.96 -10.47 -12.61
C ASN A 44 6.66 -9.36 -13.62
N TYR A 45 5.63 -8.56 -13.31
CA TYR A 45 5.24 -7.41 -14.13
C TYR A 45 6.31 -6.31 -14.12
N TRP A 46 7.06 -6.18 -13.01
CA TRP A 46 8.02 -5.12 -12.77
C TRP A 46 9.47 -5.49 -13.12
N GLU A 47 9.72 -6.63 -13.76
CA GLU A 47 11.08 -7.16 -14.01
C GLU A 47 11.98 -6.14 -14.71
N SER A 48 11.46 -5.45 -15.73
CA SER A 48 12.22 -4.44 -16.48
C SER A 48 12.52 -3.15 -15.69
N ALA A 49 11.82 -2.93 -14.59
CA ALA A 49 11.99 -1.76 -13.71
C ALA A 49 12.92 -2.05 -12.52
N LEU A 50 13.32 -3.31 -12.30
CA LEU A 50 14.23 -3.66 -11.21
C LEU A 50 15.66 -3.22 -11.49
N PRO A 51 16.41 -2.75 -10.48
CA PRO A 51 17.82 -2.39 -10.62
C PRO A 51 18.68 -3.58 -11.09
N LYS A 52 19.72 -3.31 -11.87
CA LYS A 52 20.64 -4.34 -12.34
C LYS A 52 21.51 -4.92 -11.22
N GLU A 53 21.71 -4.17 -10.15
CA GLU A 53 22.46 -4.54 -8.96
C GLU A 53 21.68 -5.52 -8.06
N LEU A 54 20.37 -5.59 -8.22
CA LEU A 54 19.51 -6.50 -7.48
C LEU A 54 19.63 -7.93 -8.05
N ASN A 55 19.91 -8.89 -7.19
CA ASN A 55 19.90 -10.30 -7.57
C ASN A 55 18.48 -10.87 -7.38
N VAL A 56 17.79 -11.21 -8.48
CA VAL A 56 16.45 -11.81 -8.45
C VAL A 56 16.55 -13.31 -8.59
N ILE A 57 16.01 -14.03 -7.60
CA ILE A 57 16.09 -15.49 -7.50
C ILE A 57 14.67 -16.07 -7.52
N TYR A 58 14.36 -16.87 -8.54
CA TYR A 58 13.07 -17.53 -8.67
C TYR A 58 13.10 -18.89 -7.96
N LEU A 59 12.26 -19.04 -6.95
CA LEU A 59 12.01 -20.29 -6.24
C LEU A 59 10.87 -21.08 -6.90
N LYS A 60 10.79 -22.38 -6.59
CA LYS A 60 9.66 -23.20 -7.05
C LYS A 60 8.35 -22.69 -6.46
N PRO A 61 7.30 -22.51 -7.29
CA PRO A 61 5.97 -22.13 -6.81
C PRO A 61 5.45 -23.09 -5.75
N VAL A 62 4.79 -22.55 -4.75
CA VAL A 62 4.16 -23.33 -3.68
C VAL A 62 2.70 -23.59 -4.03
N SER A 63 2.27 -24.84 -3.91
CA SER A 63 0.87 -25.21 -4.14
C SER A 63 -0.08 -24.42 -3.24
N LYS A 64 -1.18 -23.90 -3.81
CA LYS A 64 -2.23 -23.21 -3.06
C LYS A 64 -2.75 -24.02 -1.86
N LEU A 65 -2.77 -25.37 -1.97
CA LEU A 65 -3.20 -26.23 -0.88
C LEU A 65 -2.33 -26.07 0.38
N LEU A 66 -1.01 -25.90 0.21
CA LEU A 66 -0.10 -25.67 1.34
C LEU A 66 -0.31 -24.33 2.03
N SER A 67 -0.89 -23.34 1.31
CA SER A 67 -1.22 -22.04 1.89
C SER A 67 -2.38 -22.09 2.90
N PHE A 68 -3.19 -23.16 2.88
CA PHE A 68 -4.31 -23.37 3.82
C PHE A 68 -3.96 -24.27 5.00
N LEU A 69 -2.75 -24.80 5.04
CA LEU A 69 -2.31 -25.61 6.19
C LEU A 69 -1.93 -24.73 7.38
N PRO A 70 -2.09 -25.25 8.63
CA PRO A 70 -1.47 -24.63 9.80
C PRO A 70 0.01 -24.35 9.55
N PHE A 71 0.50 -23.20 10.01
CA PHE A 71 1.83 -22.72 9.61
C PHE A 71 2.96 -23.73 9.87
N ASP A 72 2.96 -24.40 11.02
CA ASP A 72 4.01 -25.39 11.34
C ASP A 72 4.01 -26.58 10.38
N MET A 73 2.84 -27.00 9.88
CA MET A 73 2.74 -28.01 8.82
C MET A 73 3.24 -27.45 7.48
N ALA A 74 2.76 -26.27 7.06
CA ALA A 74 3.21 -25.63 5.84
C ALA A 74 4.75 -25.49 5.82
N LYS A 75 5.35 -25.07 6.94
CA LYS A 75 6.81 -24.97 7.11
C LYS A 75 7.54 -26.28 6.92
N ALA A 76 6.95 -27.42 7.28
CA ALA A 76 7.57 -28.73 7.09
C ALA A 76 7.62 -29.13 5.61
N PHE A 77 6.57 -28.79 4.83
CA PHE A 77 6.45 -29.19 3.43
C PHE A 77 7.06 -28.19 2.44
N ILE A 78 7.02 -26.88 2.74
CA ILE A 78 7.63 -25.85 1.88
C ILE A 78 9.15 -25.91 2.04
N ARG A 79 9.84 -26.27 0.96
CA ARG A 79 11.31 -26.41 0.93
C ARG A 79 11.88 -25.51 -0.17
N PRO A 80 12.13 -24.21 0.13
CA PRO A 80 12.83 -23.35 -0.82
C PRO A 80 14.25 -23.90 -1.05
N ASP A 81 14.71 -23.85 -2.29
CA ASP A 81 16.10 -24.19 -2.61
C ASP A 81 16.98 -22.99 -2.24
N LEU A 82 17.67 -23.13 -1.12
CA LEU A 82 18.61 -22.14 -0.57
C LEU A 82 20.02 -22.74 -0.49
N SER A 83 20.31 -23.76 -1.30
CA SER A 83 21.62 -24.42 -1.34
C SER A 83 22.70 -23.44 -1.80
N GLY A 84 23.84 -23.44 -1.11
CA GLY A 84 24.97 -22.56 -1.41
C GLY A 84 24.78 -21.09 -1.07
N VAL A 85 23.64 -20.72 -0.47
CA VAL A 85 23.38 -19.36 -0.03
C VAL A 85 24.25 -19.00 1.17
N ARG A 86 25.00 -17.89 1.07
CA ARG A 86 25.78 -17.34 2.21
C ARG A 86 24.82 -16.71 3.24
N GLU A 87 25.26 -16.64 4.48
CA GLU A 87 24.48 -16.02 5.56
C GLU A 87 24.12 -14.56 5.28
N TYR A 88 22.87 -14.20 5.51
CA TYR A 88 22.36 -12.83 5.48
C TYR A 88 22.48 -12.16 6.84
N ASP A 89 22.67 -10.84 6.86
CA ASP A 89 22.50 -10.07 8.09
C ASP A 89 21.01 -10.02 8.48
N VAL A 90 20.11 -9.90 7.49
CA VAL A 90 18.67 -9.95 7.71
C VAL A 90 17.93 -10.67 6.56
N ALA A 91 16.95 -11.51 6.91
CA ALA A 91 15.98 -12.10 5.99
C ALA A 91 14.58 -11.55 6.28
N ILE A 92 13.93 -10.98 5.27
CA ILE A 92 12.69 -10.21 5.41
C ILE A 92 11.55 -10.91 4.67
N ASP A 93 10.50 -11.34 5.39
CA ASP A 93 9.19 -11.63 4.80
C ASP A 93 8.48 -10.32 4.50
N PHE A 94 8.52 -9.88 3.23
CA PHE A 94 7.89 -8.64 2.80
C PHE A 94 6.40 -8.80 2.46
N ASN A 95 5.89 -10.03 2.46
CA ASN A 95 4.50 -10.33 2.19
C ASN A 95 3.83 -11.10 3.33
N SER A 96 3.67 -10.53 4.47
CA SER A 96 3.17 -11.17 5.71
C SER A 96 1.92 -12.06 5.56
N TYR A 97 1.24 -12.05 4.40
CA TYR A 97 0.03 -12.85 4.12
C TYR A 97 0.31 -14.24 3.56
N GLN A 98 1.49 -14.47 2.97
CA GLN A 98 1.83 -15.70 2.27
C GLN A 98 2.75 -16.59 3.12
N ASN A 99 2.34 -17.84 3.36
CA ASN A 99 3.16 -18.79 4.12
C ASN A 99 4.50 -19.09 3.45
N CYS A 100 4.55 -19.09 2.10
CA CYS A 100 5.80 -19.35 1.37
C CYS A 100 6.88 -18.30 1.67
N CYS A 101 6.51 -17.01 1.72
CA CYS A 101 7.44 -15.91 2.03
C CYS A 101 7.97 -16.03 3.46
N ALA A 102 7.08 -16.27 4.42
CA ALA A 102 7.47 -16.50 5.81
C ALA A 102 8.41 -17.70 5.95
N VAL A 103 8.12 -18.84 5.27
CA VAL A 103 8.96 -20.04 5.31
C VAL A 103 10.30 -19.75 4.63
N GLY A 104 10.33 -19.01 3.53
CA GLY A 104 11.56 -18.58 2.87
C GLY A 104 12.47 -17.81 3.82
N ALA A 105 11.95 -16.76 4.45
CA ALA A 105 12.69 -15.94 5.39
C ALA A 105 13.17 -16.73 6.63
N ILE A 106 12.34 -17.66 7.15
CA ILE A 106 12.68 -18.49 8.32
C ILE A 106 13.78 -19.50 7.99
N LYS A 107 13.76 -20.09 6.78
CA LYS A 107 14.72 -21.11 6.37
C LYS A 107 16.02 -20.55 5.78
N ALA A 108 16.02 -19.27 5.40
CA ALA A 108 17.24 -18.62 4.95
C ALA A 108 18.30 -18.60 6.08
N PRO A 109 19.58 -18.85 5.74
CA PRO A 109 20.66 -18.65 6.69
C PRO A 109 20.79 -17.14 6.96
N ALA A 110 20.27 -16.67 8.09
CA ALA A 110 20.25 -15.27 8.45
C ALA A 110 20.43 -15.06 9.96
N LYS A 111 21.11 -13.97 10.32
CA LYS A 111 21.32 -13.56 11.73
C LYS A 111 20.01 -13.07 12.35
N LYS A 112 19.20 -12.35 11.58
CA LYS A 112 17.93 -11.75 12.02
C LYS A 112 16.82 -12.08 11.00
N ARG A 113 15.60 -12.30 11.47
CA ARG A 113 14.39 -12.55 10.67
C ARG A 113 13.36 -11.48 10.98
N VAL A 114 12.91 -10.77 9.95
CA VAL A 114 11.98 -9.66 10.07
C VAL A 114 10.72 -9.95 9.23
N MET A 115 9.55 -9.62 9.77
CA MET A 115 8.30 -9.69 9.01
C MET A 115 7.73 -8.29 8.83
N TRP A 116 7.29 -7.98 7.62
CA TRP A 116 6.74 -6.68 7.25
C TRP A 116 5.21 -6.72 7.16
N VAL A 117 4.52 -5.90 7.96
CA VAL A 117 3.07 -5.88 8.12
C VAL A 117 2.49 -4.67 7.38
N HIS A 118 1.66 -4.93 6.36
CA HIS A 118 1.17 -3.92 5.42
C HIS A 118 -0.28 -3.45 5.61
N ASN A 119 -1.06 -4.06 6.53
CA ASN A 119 -2.47 -3.69 6.72
C ASN A 119 -2.89 -3.75 8.18
N ASP A 120 -3.99 -3.05 8.50
CA ASP A 120 -4.64 -3.13 9.82
C ASP A 120 -5.29 -4.51 10.01
N VAL A 121 -4.57 -5.38 10.71
CA VAL A 121 -5.01 -6.75 11.02
C VAL A 121 -6.29 -6.74 11.86
N GLY A 122 -6.43 -5.79 12.79
CA GLY A 122 -7.58 -5.71 13.68
C GLY A 122 -8.88 -5.42 12.93
N ILE A 123 -8.85 -4.49 11.99
CA ILE A 123 -10.03 -4.19 11.16
C ILE A 123 -10.30 -5.34 10.20
N LYS A 124 -9.26 -5.87 9.55
CA LYS A 124 -9.40 -6.97 8.61
C LYS A 124 -10.02 -8.22 9.24
N LEU A 125 -9.68 -8.54 10.49
CA LEU A 125 -10.29 -9.63 11.23
C LEU A 125 -11.76 -9.39 11.60
N ARG A 126 -12.19 -8.14 11.72
CA ARG A 126 -13.61 -7.80 12.00
C ARG A 126 -14.46 -7.83 10.74
N GLU A 127 -13.93 -7.32 9.64
CA GLU A 127 -14.70 -7.11 8.41
C GLU A 127 -14.63 -8.27 7.42
N GLU A 128 -13.51 -9.02 7.40
CA GLU A 128 -13.29 -10.12 6.46
C GLU A 128 -13.36 -11.48 7.16
N TRP A 129 -14.52 -12.13 7.19
CA TRP A 129 -14.71 -13.41 7.87
C TRP A 129 -13.78 -14.54 7.37
N LYS A 130 -13.46 -14.55 6.06
CA LYS A 130 -12.50 -15.51 5.47
C LYS A 130 -11.11 -15.31 6.04
N TYR A 131 -10.70 -14.05 6.21
CA TYR A 131 -9.42 -13.71 6.81
C TYR A 131 -9.35 -14.14 8.28
N LYS A 132 -10.44 -13.94 9.03
CA LYS A 132 -10.56 -14.40 10.43
C LYS A 132 -10.36 -15.91 10.58
N LEU A 133 -10.95 -16.71 9.67
CA LEU A 133 -10.76 -18.15 9.66
C LEU A 133 -9.31 -18.53 9.38
N LEU A 134 -8.69 -17.91 8.37
CA LEU A 134 -7.32 -18.18 8.00
C LEU A 134 -6.30 -17.69 9.03
N TRP A 135 -6.62 -16.65 9.78
CA TRP A 135 -5.72 -16.08 10.80
C TRP A 135 -5.28 -17.10 11.85
N THR A 136 -6.19 -17.93 12.31
CA THR A 136 -5.88 -18.97 13.30
C THR A 136 -4.85 -19.98 12.80
N LEU A 137 -4.82 -20.22 11.48
CA LEU A 137 -3.86 -21.10 10.82
C LEU A 137 -2.50 -20.41 10.63
N PHE A 138 -2.49 -19.11 10.37
CA PHE A 138 -1.30 -18.36 9.98
C PHE A 138 -0.54 -17.74 11.15
N LYS A 139 -1.20 -17.36 12.24
CA LYS A 139 -0.58 -16.65 13.36
C LYS A 139 0.59 -17.42 14.02
N GLY A 140 0.62 -18.75 13.87
CA GLY A 140 1.72 -19.58 14.37
C GLY A 140 3.10 -19.22 13.84
N LYS A 141 3.19 -18.46 12.74
CA LYS A 141 4.45 -18.02 12.13
C LYS A 141 5.17 -16.93 12.94
N PHE A 142 4.46 -16.08 13.68
CA PHE A 142 5.04 -14.92 14.36
C PHE A 142 6.10 -15.28 15.39
N LYS A 143 6.03 -16.45 16.02
CA LYS A 143 7.03 -16.94 16.98
C LYS A 143 8.44 -17.10 16.39
N TYR A 144 8.55 -17.25 15.05
CA TYR A 144 9.80 -17.51 14.34
C TYR A 144 10.53 -16.24 13.89
N PHE A 145 9.92 -15.09 14.00
CA PHE A 145 10.53 -13.80 13.62
C PHE A 145 11.10 -13.10 14.83
N ASP A 146 12.23 -12.44 14.66
CA ASP A 146 12.95 -11.72 15.72
C ASP A 146 12.40 -10.31 15.92
N GLU A 147 11.99 -9.65 14.81
CA GLU A 147 11.48 -8.28 14.78
C GLU A 147 10.35 -8.15 13.76
N PHE A 148 9.48 -7.15 13.95
CA PHE A 148 8.40 -6.82 13.03
C PHE A 148 8.53 -5.38 12.55
N VAL A 149 8.16 -5.16 11.30
CA VAL A 149 8.01 -3.82 10.72
C VAL A 149 6.55 -3.60 10.40
N THR A 150 6.02 -2.43 10.76
CA THR A 150 4.68 -1.97 10.34
C THR A 150 4.83 -0.76 9.42
N VAL A 151 3.98 -0.63 8.41
CA VAL A 151 4.06 0.48 7.45
C VAL A 151 3.46 1.80 7.98
N SER A 152 2.96 1.80 9.21
CA SER A 152 2.53 3.00 9.94
C SER A 152 2.44 2.71 11.43
N ASP A 153 2.50 3.76 12.26
CA ASP A 153 2.33 3.66 13.72
C ASP A 153 0.95 3.09 14.08
N GLY A 154 -0.08 3.45 13.32
CA GLY A 154 -1.45 2.99 13.54
C GLY A 154 -1.66 1.48 13.43
N LEU A 155 -0.69 0.74 12.90
CA LEU A 155 -0.75 -0.72 12.80
C LEU A 155 -0.13 -1.44 14.01
N ILE A 156 0.67 -0.78 14.83
CA ILE A 156 1.43 -1.41 15.92
C ILE A 156 0.46 -2.06 16.93
N GLU A 157 -0.42 -1.28 17.51
CA GLU A 157 -1.35 -1.77 18.55
C GLU A 157 -2.31 -2.86 18.04
N PRO A 158 -3.00 -2.68 16.87
CA PRO A 158 -3.81 -3.74 16.30
C PRO A 158 -3.02 -5.03 16.03
N PHE A 159 -1.81 -4.92 15.50
CA PHE A 159 -0.96 -6.09 15.23
C PHE A 159 -0.55 -6.80 16.52
N MET A 160 -0.09 -6.09 17.54
CA MET A 160 0.26 -6.67 18.85
C MET A 160 -0.90 -7.42 19.48
N ARG A 161 -2.07 -6.80 19.50
CA ARG A 161 -3.29 -7.37 20.08
C ARG A 161 -3.69 -8.69 19.40
N GLU A 162 -3.73 -8.68 18.06
CA GLU A 162 -4.26 -9.82 17.29
C GLU A 162 -3.22 -10.94 17.09
N SER A 163 -1.94 -10.59 16.99
CA SER A 163 -0.86 -11.58 16.84
C SER A 163 -0.46 -12.25 18.15
N GLY A 164 -0.68 -11.57 19.27
CA GLY A 164 -0.17 -11.98 20.59
C GLY A 164 1.33 -11.74 20.77
N VAL A 165 1.97 -11.04 19.85
CA VAL A 165 3.40 -10.65 19.95
C VAL A 165 3.52 -9.51 20.97
N LYS A 166 4.15 -9.77 22.12
CA LYS A 166 4.31 -8.78 23.22
C LYS A 166 5.77 -8.42 23.50
N ASP A 167 6.68 -9.37 23.31
CA ASP A 167 8.06 -9.26 23.77
C ASP A 167 9.06 -9.08 22.62
N LYS A 168 8.58 -8.65 21.44
CA LYS A 168 9.42 -8.43 20.26
C LYS A 168 9.35 -6.98 19.82
N LYS A 169 10.46 -6.50 19.28
CA LYS A 169 10.54 -5.16 18.72
C LYS A 169 9.62 -5.03 17.51
N ILE A 170 8.85 -3.95 17.46
CA ILE A 170 8.03 -3.56 16.32
C ILE A 170 8.46 -2.15 15.94
N THR A 171 8.96 -1.99 14.73
CA THR A 171 9.48 -0.72 14.23
C THR A 171 8.57 -0.21 13.11
N PRO A 172 8.03 1.00 13.18
CA PRO A 172 7.31 1.58 12.06
C PRO A 172 8.34 2.02 11.01
N ILE A 173 8.24 1.44 9.80
CA ILE A 173 9.00 1.84 8.62
C ILE A 173 8.00 1.96 7.49
N GLN A 174 7.68 3.18 7.10
CA GLN A 174 6.71 3.49 6.08
C GLN A 174 7.18 3.03 4.68
N ASN A 175 6.28 3.02 3.71
CA ASN A 175 6.63 2.71 2.33
C ASN A 175 7.32 3.90 1.67
N TYR A 176 8.34 3.63 0.89
CA TYR A 176 9.05 4.63 0.09
C TYR A 176 8.14 5.18 -1.03
N ILE A 177 8.14 6.49 -1.20
CA ILE A 177 7.38 7.19 -2.25
C ILE A 177 8.31 7.58 -3.38
N SER A 178 8.06 7.10 -4.58
CA SER A 178 8.88 7.43 -5.75
C SER A 178 8.54 8.83 -6.29
N ILE A 179 9.12 9.86 -5.68
CA ILE A 179 8.93 11.26 -6.07
C ILE A 179 9.33 11.47 -7.54
N LYS A 180 10.48 10.90 -7.92
CA LYS A 180 11.00 10.99 -9.29
C LYS A 180 9.98 10.47 -10.31
N GLU A 181 9.44 9.26 -10.07
CA GLU A 181 8.44 8.66 -10.98
C GLU A 181 7.17 9.53 -11.06
N ILE A 182 6.68 10.03 -9.91
CA ILE A 182 5.50 10.90 -9.89
C ILE A 182 5.78 12.17 -10.69
N THR A 183 6.90 12.84 -10.45
CA THR A 183 7.28 14.09 -11.14
C THR A 183 7.42 13.89 -12.64
N GLU A 184 8.06 12.80 -13.07
CA GLU A 184 8.19 12.46 -14.50
C GLU A 184 6.80 12.25 -15.14
N LYS A 185 5.92 11.51 -14.47
CA LYS A 185 4.55 11.23 -14.94
C LYS A 185 3.64 12.46 -14.95
N LEU A 186 3.90 13.46 -14.13
CA LEU A 186 3.17 14.73 -14.15
C LEU A 186 3.40 15.53 -15.45
N SER A 187 4.49 15.28 -16.20
CA SER A 187 4.75 15.95 -17.48
C SER A 187 3.84 15.48 -18.62
N GLU A 188 3.23 14.31 -18.48
CA GLU A 188 2.29 13.78 -19.48
C GLU A 188 0.92 14.47 -19.39
N GLU A 189 0.15 14.42 -20.49
CA GLU A 189 -1.24 14.90 -20.53
C GLU A 189 -2.22 13.71 -20.58
N PRO A 190 -3.39 13.82 -19.94
CA PRO A 190 -4.41 12.78 -20.01
C PRO A 190 -5.09 12.78 -21.40
N GLU A 191 -5.38 11.58 -21.93
CA GLU A 191 -5.97 11.45 -23.26
C GLU A 191 -7.43 11.93 -23.34
N ASP A 192 -8.24 11.62 -22.30
CA ASP A 192 -9.70 11.84 -22.30
C ASP A 192 -10.18 12.48 -20.98
N LEU A 193 -9.67 13.65 -20.64
CA LEU A 193 -10.11 14.36 -19.44
C LEU A 193 -10.96 15.59 -19.78
N ALA A 194 -12.27 15.48 -19.55
CA ALA A 194 -13.18 16.62 -19.64
C ALA A 194 -13.45 17.19 -18.24
N LEU A 195 -12.83 18.31 -17.94
CA LEU A 195 -13.06 19.04 -16.69
C LEU A 195 -14.07 20.16 -16.88
N SER A 196 -14.80 20.46 -15.82
CA SER A 196 -15.65 21.65 -15.74
C SER A 196 -14.83 22.76 -15.05
N PRO A 197 -14.35 23.78 -15.77
CA PRO A 197 -13.42 24.77 -15.23
C PRO A 197 -14.02 25.60 -14.08
N ASP A 198 -15.33 25.82 -14.10
CA ASP A 198 -16.07 26.55 -13.08
C ASP A 198 -16.45 25.69 -11.85
N CYS A 199 -16.10 24.40 -11.88
CA CYS A 199 -16.41 23.47 -10.81
C CYS A 199 -15.17 23.20 -9.93
N MET A 200 -15.42 22.82 -8.67
CA MET A 200 -14.42 22.24 -7.77
C MET A 200 -14.28 20.75 -8.08
N ASN A 201 -13.14 20.37 -8.69
CA ASN A 201 -12.89 19.03 -9.21
C ASN A 201 -12.09 18.24 -8.19
N PHE A 202 -12.71 17.24 -7.57
CA PHE A 202 -12.07 16.30 -6.67
C PHE A 202 -11.60 15.05 -7.41
N VAL A 203 -10.49 14.49 -6.98
CA VAL A 203 -10.02 13.18 -7.44
C VAL A 203 -9.87 12.21 -6.28
N ALA A 204 -10.22 10.96 -6.52
CA ALA A 204 -9.90 9.83 -5.67
C ALA A 204 -9.17 8.75 -6.49
N LEU A 205 -8.22 8.05 -5.88
CA LEU A 205 -7.38 7.05 -6.53
C LEU A 205 -7.35 5.75 -5.72
N GLY A 206 -7.61 4.62 -6.37
CA GLY A 206 -7.44 3.30 -5.77
C GLY A 206 -8.41 2.25 -6.27
N ARG A 207 -8.22 1.00 -5.84
CA ARG A 207 -9.08 -0.11 -6.22
C ARG A 207 -10.51 0.09 -5.71
N LEU A 208 -11.50 -0.15 -6.55
CA LEU A 208 -12.92 -0.06 -6.20
C LEU A 208 -13.31 -1.28 -5.35
N CYS A 209 -13.16 -1.16 -4.04
CA CYS A 209 -13.44 -2.23 -3.07
C CYS A 209 -13.92 -1.65 -1.73
N HIS A 210 -14.57 -2.47 -0.92
CA HIS A 210 -15.12 -2.09 0.39
C HIS A 210 -14.12 -1.31 1.28
N GLN A 211 -12.84 -1.71 1.27
CA GLN A 211 -11.79 -1.04 2.06
C GLN A 211 -11.72 0.46 1.75
N LYS A 212 -11.85 0.86 0.50
CA LYS A 212 -11.65 2.24 0.04
C LYS A 212 -12.83 3.17 0.32
N GLY A 213 -14.00 2.61 0.65
CA GLY A 213 -15.15 3.39 1.13
C GLY A 213 -15.74 4.37 0.11
N TYR A 214 -15.69 4.03 -1.19
CA TYR A 214 -16.27 4.89 -2.23
C TYR A 214 -17.77 5.06 -2.11
N ASP A 215 -18.47 4.08 -1.57
CA ASP A 215 -19.88 4.16 -1.20
C ASP A 215 -20.16 5.30 -0.20
N ILE A 216 -19.32 5.44 0.82
CA ILE A 216 -19.38 6.55 1.80
C ILE A 216 -19.08 7.89 1.12
N MET A 217 -18.08 7.90 0.22
CA MET A 217 -17.68 9.09 -0.54
C MET A 217 -18.85 9.62 -1.39
N ILE A 218 -19.54 8.74 -2.11
CA ILE A 218 -20.72 9.07 -2.92
C ILE A 218 -21.83 9.67 -2.05
N ASP A 219 -22.09 9.12 -0.86
CA ASP A 219 -23.09 9.64 0.06
C ASP A 219 -22.73 11.02 0.62
N TYR A 220 -21.45 11.29 0.89
CA TYR A 220 -20.98 12.62 1.27
C TYR A 220 -21.19 13.63 0.12
N PHE A 221 -20.85 13.26 -1.12
CA PHE A 221 -21.10 14.10 -2.30
C PHE A 221 -22.59 14.33 -2.52
N ALA A 222 -23.44 13.30 -2.42
CA ALA A 222 -24.89 13.41 -2.52
C ALA A 222 -25.47 14.42 -1.51
N SER A 223 -24.89 14.48 -0.32
CA SER A 223 -25.31 15.41 0.72
C SER A 223 -24.82 16.84 0.46
N ALA A 224 -23.57 17.00 0.04
CA ALA A 224 -22.97 18.30 -0.21
C ALA A 224 -23.57 19.02 -1.42
N ILE A 225 -23.85 18.28 -2.50
CA ILE A 225 -24.39 18.81 -3.77
C ILE A 225 -25.78 19.46 -3.61
N LYS A 226 -26.56 19.07 -2.60
CA LYS A 226 -27.87 19.70 -2.32
C LYS A 226 -27.79 21.21 -2.08
N GLU A 227 -26.65 21.67 -1.58
CA GLU A 227 -26.40 23.07 -1.26
C GLU A 227 -25.32 23.71 -2.14
N ARG A 228 -24.55 22.87 -2.88
CA ARG A 228 -23.43 23.33 -3.69
C ARG A 228 -23.28 22.51 -4.98
N ASP A 229 -23.80 23.03 -6.08
CA ASP A 229 -23.92 22.33 -7.35
C ASP A 229 -22.64 22.24 -8.20
N ASP A 230 -21.60 23.02 -7.87
CA ASP A 230 -20.33 23.10 -8.59
C ASP A 230 -19.31 22.01 -8.20
N LEU A 231 -19.67 21.01 -7.41
CA LEU A 231 -18.77 19.91 -7.06
C LEU A 231 -18.74 18.84 -8.13
N ARG A 232 -17.55 18.34 -8.46
CA ARG A 232 -17.30 17.19 -9.35
C ARG A 232 -16.35 16.21 -8.69
N LEU A 233 -16.58 14.92 -8.92
CA LEU A 233 -15.73 13.85 -8.40
C LEU A 233 -15.30 12.92 -9.55
N TYR A 234 -14.00 12.71 -9.65
CA TYR A 234 -13.38 11.79 -10.59
C TYR A 234 -12.70 10.66 -9.81
N ILE A 235 -13.10 9.41 -10.08
CA ILE A 235 -12.54 8.25 -9.37
C ILE A 235 -11.70 7.45 -10.35
N ILE A 236 -10.40 7.35 -10.07
CA ILE A 236 -9.42 6.61 -10.86
C ILE A 236 -9.21 5.24 -10.22
N GLY A 237 -9.47 4.19 -10.95
CA GLY A 237 -9.31 2.80 -10.53
C GLY A 237 -10.44 1.91 -10.96
N ASP A 238 -10.28 0.61 -10.70
CA ASP A 238 -11.29 -0.42 -10.99
C ASP A 238 -11.31 -1.45 -9.86
N GLY A 239 -12.34 -2.28 -9.81
CA GLY A 239 -12.46 -3.32 -8.78
C GLY A 239 -13.85 -3.92 -8.68
N GLU A 240 -14.00 -4.83 -7.73
CA GLU A 240 -15.20 -5.63 -7.53
C GLU A 240 -16.47 -4.82 -7.25
N ASP A 241 -16.34 -3.62 -6.66
CA ASP A 241 -17.51 -2.78 -6.30
C ASP A 241 -17.96 -1.86 -7.44
N ARG A 242 -17.30 -1.87 -8.63
CA ARG A 242 -17.57 -0.95 -9.72
C ARG A 242 -19.05 -0.88 -10.08
N GLN A 243 -19.71 -2.03 -10.27
CA GLN A 243 -21.10 -2.08 -10.69
C GLN A 243 -22.03 -1.51 -9.59
N ALA A 244 -21.81 -1.86 -8.34
CA ALA A 244 -22.59 -1.36 -7.22
C ALA A 244 -22.43 0.17 -7.03
N LEU A 245 -21.23 0.70 -7.27
CA LEU A 245 -20.98 2.14 -7.20
C LEU A 245 -21.68 2.89 -8.35
N LEU A 246 -21.71 2.34 -9.58
CA LEU A 246 -22.46 2.91 -10.69
C LEU A 246 -23.96 2.98 -10.39
N GLU A 247 -24.54 1.91 -9.86
CA GLU A 247 -25.93 1.86 -9.44
C GLU A 247 -26.24 2.87 -8.31
N GLN A 248 -25.33 3.04 -7.35
CA GLN A 248 -25.47 4.06 -6.31
C GLN A 248 -25.41 5.47 -6.89
N ILE A 249 -24.47 5.77 -7.78
CA ILE A 249 -24.35 7.07 -8.47
C ILE A 249 -25.65 7.40 -9.23
N GLU A 250 -26.18 6.45 -9.99
CA GLU A 250 -27.40 6.62 -10.76
C GLU A 250 -28.63 6.84 -9.85
N SER A 251 -28.80 5.98 -8.84
CA SER A 251 -29.92 6.08 -7.90
C SER A 251 -29.94 7.38 -7.08
N ARG A 252 -28.76 8.00 -6.88
CA ARG A 252 -28.60 9.30 -6.23
C ARG A 252 -28.72 10.49 -7.20
N GLY A 253 -28.89 10.23 -8.52
CA GLY A 253 -28.95 11.28 -9.54
C GLY A 253 -27.60 12.00 -9.76
N LEU A 254 -26.49 11.32 -9.52
CA LEU A 254 -25.13 11.90 -9.54
C LEU A 254 -24.35 11.61 -10.82
N SER A 255 -24.96 11.02 -11.86
CA SER A 255 -24.28 10.60 -13.09
C SER A 255 -23.58 11.75 -13.84
N GLN A 256 -24.01 13.00 -13.64
CA GLN A 256 -23.37 14.19 -14.23
C GLN A 256 -22.35 14.85 -13.27
N LYS A 257 -22.16 14.31 -12.06
CA LYS A 257 -21.33 14.88 -11.00
C LYS A 257 -20.17 13.99 -10.60
N ILE A 258 -20.33 12.67 -10.78
CA ILE A 258 -19.33 11.65 -10.40
C ILE A 258 -18.99 10.80 -11.63
N THR A 259 -17.69 10.71 -11.93
CA THR A 259 -17.18 9.95 -13.08
C THR A 259 -16.22 8.87 -12.61
N LEU A 260 -16.48 7.60 -12.95
CA LEU A 260 -15.53 6.50 -12.77
C LEU A 260 -14.63 6.40 -14.00
N LEU A 261 -13.40 6.88 -13.90
CA LEU A 261 -12.43 6.92 -15.02
C LEU A 261 -11.83 5.54 -15.37
N GLY A 262 -12.08 4.52 -14.53
CA GLY A 262 -11.44 3.21 -14.70
C GLY A 262 -9.94 3.24 -14.35
N ASN A 263 -9.25 2.14 -14.67
CA ASN A 263 -7.80 2.07 -14.48
C ASN A 263 -7.08 2.96 -15.48
N GLN A 264 -6.24 3.84 -14.98
CA GLN A 264 -5.37 4.70 -15.78
C GLN A 264 -3.91 4.27 -15.67
N LYS A 265 -3.21 4.19 -16.82
CA LYS A 265 -1.79 3.83 -16.85
C LYS A 265 -0.94 4.86 -16.11
N ASN A 266 -1.29 6.12 -16.26
CA ASN A 266 -0.70 7.24 -15.54
C ASN A 266 -1.79 8.04 -14.82
N PRO A 267 -2.09 7.76 -13.53
CA PRO A 267 -3.10 8.52 -12.79
C PRO A 267 -2.65 9.96 -12.47
N PHE A 268 -1.35 10.21 -12.40
CA PHE A 268 -0.81 11.50 -11.98
C PHE A 268 -1.06 12.62 -12.99
N CYS A 269 -1.09 12.30 -14.29
CA CYS A 269 -1.43 13.28 -15.32
C CYS A 269 -2.89 13.75 -15.21
N TYR A 270 -3.79 12.92 -14.68
CA TYR A 270 -5.15 13.33 -14.32
C TYR A 270 -5.16 14.18 -13.03
N MET A 271 -4.45 13.70 -12.00
CA MET A 271 -4.41 14.36 -10.68
C MET A 271 -3.88 15.79 -10.75
N LYS A 272 -2.90 16.07 -11.63
CA LYS A 272 -2.35 17.43 -11.77
C LYS A 272 -3.38 18.48 -12.19
N HIS A 273 -4.47 18.08 -12.82
CA HIS A 273 -5.53 18.98 -13.27
C HIS A 273 -6.68 19.14 -12.26
N MET A 274 -6.69 18.33 -11.20
CA MET A 274 -7.72 18.38 -10.17
C MET A 274 -7.45 19.48 -9.13
N ASP A 275 -8.49 19.91 -8.42
CA ASP A 275 -8.38 20.95 -7.40
C ASP A 275 -8.10 20.39 -6.01
N ALA A 276 -8.52 19.14 -5.72
CA ALA A 276 -8.29 18.47 -4.44
C ALA A 276 -8.32 16.96 -4.56
N PHE A 277 -7.69 16.28 -3.62
CA PHE A 277 -7.75 14.83 -3.43
C PHE A 277 -8.68 14.46 -2.28
N ILE A 278 -9.50 13.42 -2.46
CA ILE A 278 -10.41 12.92 -1.42
C ILE A 278 -10.19 11.44 -1.14
N SER A 279 -10.22 11.06 0.15
CA SER A 279 -10.18 9.65 0.59
C SER A 279 -11.09 9.42 1.77
N THR A 280 -11.93 8.39 1.65
CA THR A 280 -12.86 7.93 2.69
C THR A 280 -12.62 6.49 3.08
N SER A 281 -11.40 6.00 2.91
CA SER A 281 -11.05 4.62 3.21
C SER A 281 -11.44 4.24 4.64
N ARG A 282 -12.07 3.08 4.79
CA ARG A 282 -12.42 2.52 6.09
C ARG A 282 -11.18 2.20 6.90
N TYR A 283 -10.16 1.71 6.23
CA TYR A 283 -8.85 1.43 6.80
C TYR A 283 -7.77 1.41 5.73
N GLU A 284 -6.52 1.61 6.14
CA GLU A 284 -5.34 1.58 5.29
C GLU A 284 -4.20 0.80 5.96
N GLY A 285 -3.16 0.49 5.21
CA GLY A 285 -1.85 0.21 5.78
C GLY A 285 -1.13 1.51 6.09
N GLN A 286 -0.98 2.34 5.06
CA GLN A 286 -0.33 3.64 5.13
C GLN A 286 -1.07 4.74 4.34
N GLY A 287 -1.90 4.37 3.35
CA GLY A 287 -2.55 5.36 2.49
C GLY A 287 -1.61 5.93 1.42
N MET A 288 -0.94 5.06 0.65
CA MET A 288 0.01 5.45 -0.41
C MET A 288 -0.56 6.49 -1.37
N ASN A 289 -1.82 6.32 -1.80
CA ASN A 289 -2.50 7.26 -2.68
C ASN A 289 -2.67 8.66 -2.08
N ILE A 290 -2.79 8.79 -0.76
CA ILE A 290 -2.81 10.08 -0.06
C ILE A 290 -1.41 10.70 -0.10
N MET A 291 -0.37 9.92 0.16
CA MET A 291 1.02 10.37 0.07
C MET A 291 1.38 10.81 -1.37
N GLU A 292 0.93 10.05 -2.36
CA GLU A 292 1.09 10.41 -3.78
C GLU A 292 0.40 11.73 -4.11
N ALA A 293 -0.80 11.99 -3.55
CA ALA A 293 -1.50 13.25 -3.71
C ALA A 293 -0.77 14.42 -3.03
N MET A 294 -0.07 14.19 -1.91
CA MET A 294 0.81 15.19 -1.27
C MET A 294 1.97 15.59 -2.21
N VAL A 295 2.58 14.62 -2.88
CA VAL A 295 3.66 14.89 -3.86
C VAL A 295 3.12 15.69 -5.06
N VAL A 296 1.92 15.40 -5.53
CA VAL A 296 1.25 16.21 -6.58
C VAL A 296 0.89 17.62 -6.08
N GLY A 297 0.81 17.82 -4.77
CA GLY A 297 0.50 19.10 -4.14
C GLY A 297 -0.99 19.38 -3.98
N LEU A 298 -1.83 18.35 -4.03
CA LEU A 298 -3.28 18.52 -3.90
C LEU A 298 -3.69 18.76 -2.44
N PRO A 299 -4.58 19.71 -2.18
CA PRO A 299 -5.29 19.81 -0.90
C PRO A 299 -6.00 18.50 -0.56
N LEU A 300 -5.87 18.04 0.69
CA LEU A 300 -6.38 16.75 1.12
C LEU A 300 -7.70 16.85 1.87
N TYR A 301 -8.67 16.06 1.40
CA TYR A 301 -9.98 15.85 2.04
C TYR A 301 -10.09 14.38 2.45
N CYS A 302 -9.57 14.06 3.63
CA CYS A 302 -9.52 12.70 4.14
C CYS A 302 -10.34 12.60 5.42
N THR A 303 -11.02 11.46 5.63
CA THR A 303 -11.74 11.18 6.88
C THR A 303 -10.76 11.03 8.05
N LYS A 304 -11.17 11.44 9.26
CA LYS A 304 -10.31 11.51 10.44
C LYS A 304 -9.65 10.19 10.84
N ASN A 305 -10.33 9.08 10.62
CA ASN A 305 -9.79 7.75 10.91
C ASN A 305 -8.48 7.43 10.15
N LEU A 306 -8.13 8.20 9.10
CA LEU A 306 -6.93 8.00 8.30
C LEU A 306 -5.67 8.66 8.89
N GLU A 307 -5.81 9.57 9.85
CA GLU A 307 -4.69 10.26 10.51
C GLU A 307 -3.66 9.28 11.11
N LYS A 308 -4.13 8.18 11.67
CA LYS A 308 -3.27 7.17 12.29
C LYS A 308 -2.39 6.38 11.30
N TYR A 309 -2.69 6.46 10.01
CA TYR A 309 -1.94 5.73 8.97
C TYR A 309 -1.00 6.63 8.15
N VAL A 310 -1.33 7.94 8.07
CA VAL A 310 -0.63 8.88 7.19
C VAL A 310 0.04 9.96 8.04
N PRO A 311 1.38 10.02 8.08
CA PRO A 311 2.08 11.04 8.85
C PRO A 311 1.69 12.47 8.45
N GLY A 312 1.40 13.30 9.43
CA GLY A 312 1.07 14.72 9.22
C GLY A 312 -0.30 15.00 8.61
N LEU A 313 -1.10 13.96 8.31
CA LEU A 313 -2.46 14.14 7.81
C LEU A 313 -3.35 14.77 8.88
N VAL A 314 -4.08 15.82 8.48
CA VAL A 314 -5.18 16.40 9.26
C VAL A 314 -6.50 15.99 8.61
N GLY A 315 -7.17 15.01 9.20
CA GLY A 315 -8.44 14.49 8.70
C GLY A 315 -9.64 15.35 9.04
N ARG A 316 -10.72 15.18 8.31
CA ARG A 316 -11.98 15.89 8.49
C ARG A 316 -12.94 15.09 9.35
N GLU A 317 -13.49 15.70 10.38
CA GLU A 317 -14.55 15.09 11.21
C GLU A 317 -15.91 15.15 10.49
N ASP A 318 -16.22 16.30 9.87
CA ASP A 318 -17.41 16.50 9.05
C ASP A 318 -17.00 16.71 7.60
N MET A 319 -17.04 15.63 6.82
CA MET A 319 -16.68 15.65 5.40
C MET A 319 -17.69 16.45 4.57
N VAL A 320 -18.98 16.44 4.93
CA VAL A 320 -20.00 17.18 4.19
C VAL A 320 -19.79 18.68 4.36
N ALA A 321 -19.54 19.15 5.59
CA ALA A 321 -19.20 20.54 5.83
C ALA A 321 -17.90 20.95 5.12
N ALA A 322 -16.89 20.09 5.13
CA ALA A 322 -15.62 20.33 4.43
C ALA A 322 -15.82 20.47 2.91
N LEU A 323 -16.63 19.59 2.29
CA LEU A 323 -16.94 19.67 0.86
C LEU A 323 -17.70 20.96 0.51
N LYS A 324 -18.68 21.37 1.33
CA LYS A 324 -19.43 22.62 1.13
C LYS A 324 -18.53 23.85 1.22
N ALA A 325 -17.57 23.86 2.13
CA ALA A 325 -16.63 24.97 2.36
C ALA A 325 -15.39 24.93 1.44
N SER A 326 -15.23 23.90 0.58
CA SER A 326 -14.05 23.74 -0.24
C SER A 326 -13.88 24.88 -1.25
N VAL A 327 -12.65 25.32 -1.44
CA VAL A 327 -12.26 26.34 -2.42
C VAL A 327 -11.05 25.85 -3.20
N LYS A 328 -10.83 26.41 -4.40
CA LYS A 328 -9.61 26.16 -5.16
C LYS A 328 -8.45 26.84 -4.44
N GLU A 329 -7.46 26.04 -4.12
CA GLU A 329 -6.23 26.47 -3.46
C GLU A 329 -5.03 26.28 -4.37
N GLU A 330 -3.96 27.03 -4.12
CA GLU A 330 -2.68 26.78 -4.77
C GLU A 330 -2.12 25.41 -4.37
N LYS A 331 -1.65 24.65 -5.36
CA LYS A 331 -1.02 23.35 -5.12
C LYS A 331 0.35 23.54 -4.48
N LYS A 332 0.59 22.79 -3.40
CA LYS A 332 1.85 22.84 -2.64
C LYS A 332 2.47 21.46 -2.57
N PRO A 333 3.28 21.08 -3.58
CA PRO A 333 3.95 19.78 -3.59
C PRO A 333 4.82 19.58 -2.34
N ASP A 334 4.67 18.44 -1.69
CA ASP A 334 5.55 17.98 -0.63
C ASP A 334 6.50 16.93 -1.21
N LEU A 335 7.77 17.26 -1.32
CA LEU A 335 8.76 16.38 -1.92
C LEU A 335 9.17 15.22 -1.02
N LEU A 336 8.74 15.19 0.23
CA LEU A 336 8.98 14.06 1.14
C LEU A 336 10.43 13.57 1.20
N GLU A 337 11.43 14.45 0.94
CA GLU A 337 12.86 14.06 0.85
C GLU A 337 13.37 13.48 2.17
N LYS A 338 13.12 14.18 3.26
CA LYS A 338 13.48 13.71 4.60
C LYS A 338 12.77 12.41 4.94
N TYR A 339 11.48 12.32 4.61
CA TYR A 339 10.67 11.14 4.80
C TYR A 339 11.26 9.90 4.13
N ASN A 340 11.62 10.01 2.84
CA ASN A 340 12.23 8.91 2.09
C ASN A 340 13.61 8.51 2.64
N LEU A 341 14.41 9.48 3.10
CA LEU A 341 15.70 9.21 3.72
C LEU A 341 15.54 8.46 5.06
N ASP A 342 14.58 8.84 5.88
CA ASP A 342 14.28 8.18 7.15
C ASP A 342 13.83 6.72 6.93
N ILE A 343 13.05 6.45 5.86
CA ILE A 343 12.65 5.10 5.48
C ILE A 343 13.86 4.24 5.09
N LEU A 344 14.73 4.74 4.21
CA LEU A 344 15.93 4.00 3.81
C LEU A 344 16.82 3.70 5.03
N ASN A 345 17.06 4.67 5.89
CA ASN A 345 17.83 4.49 7.12
C ASN A 345 17.18 3.46 8.06
N GLY A 346 15.84 3.49 8.17
CA GLY A 346 15.09 2.49 8.93
C GLY A 346 15.31 1.07 8.41
N VAL A 347 15.27 0.88 7.08
CA VAL A 347 15.53 -0.42 6.45
C VAL A 347 16.98 -0.86 6.65
N TYR A 348 17.93 0.05 6.49
CA TYR A 348 19.35 -0.24 6.68
C TYR A 348 19.67 -0.68 8.11
N SER A 349 19.04 -0.06 9.10
CA SER A 349 19.20 -0.43 10.51
C SER A 349 18.73 -1.85 10.86
N LEU A 350 17.88 -2.46 10.03
CA LEU A 350 17.48 -3.85 10.22
C LEU A 350 18.64 -4.82 10.00
N ALA A 351 19.64 -4.45 9.18
CA ALA A 351 20.82 -5.26 8.89
C ALA A 351 22.04 -4.91 9.77
N GLU A 352 21.94 -3.88 10.58
CA GLU A 352 22.96 -3.50 11.59
C GLU A 352 22.75 -4.23 12.91
#